data_ba642cc71fb0ae20caecb5c6f3b45c8b
#
_entry.id   ba642cc71fb0ae20caecb5c6f3b45c8b
#
_cell.length_a   1.000
_cell.length_b   1.000
_cell.length_c   1.000
_cell.angle_alpha   90.00
_cell.angle_beta   90.00
_cell.angle_gamma   90.00
#
_symmetry.space_group_name_H-M   'P 1'
#
loop_
_entity.id
_entity.type
_entity.pdbx_description
1 polymer ?
#
loop_
_entity_poly.entity_id
_entity_poly.type
_entity_poly.pdbx_seq_one_letter_code
_entity_poly.pdbx_strand_id
1 'polypeptide(L)'
;MSPVLGEFEQRILFTLIRLGSDVHGVAIRNHLEESGRAVSPGALYTALDRLEKRGFVTSRLGEPTPDRGGKRKRLYTLQPSGERAVARLYESLRSMTQGLGTRLRKLEG
;
A
#
# COMPACT_ATOMS: atom_id res chain seq x y z
N MET A 1 -22.40 -2.73 0.50
CA MET A 1 -21.61 -1.62 1.10
C MET A 1 -20.13 -1.95 1.03
N SER A 2 -19.37 -1.07 0.40
CA SER A 2 -17.92 -1.29 0.30
C SER A 2 -17.28 -1.07 1.66
N PRO A 3 -16.46 -2.01 2.15
CA PRO A 3 -15.74 -1.78 3.40
C PRO A 3 -14.81 -0.57 3.26
N VAL A 4 -14.76 0.23 4.29
CA VAL A 4 -13.87 1.39 4.31
C VAL A 4 -12.43 0.92 4.43
N LEU A 5 -11.52 1.54 3.67
CA LEU A 5 -10.09 1.28 3.79
C LEU A 5 -9.54 2.06 4.99
N GLY A 6 -8.82 1.35 5.86
CA GLY A 6 -8.09 2.01 6.94
C GLY A 6 -6.92 2.81 6.39
N GLU A 7 -6.40 3.75 7.18
CA GLU A 7 -5.31 4.61 6.75
C GLU A 7 -4.08 3.80 6.30
N PHE A 8 -3.72 2.77 7.07
CA PHE A 8 -2.56 1.95 6.74
C PHE A 8 -2.75 1.20 5.43
N GLU A 9 -3.97 0.66 5.21
CA GLU A 9 -4.30 -0.01 3.95
C GLU A 9 -4.23 0.96 2.77
N GLN A 10 -4.72 2.20 2.96
CA GLN A 10 -4.62 3.23 1.93
C GLN A 10 -3.17 3.50 1.55
N ARG A 11 -2.29 3.62 2.55
CA ARG A 11 -0.87 3.86 2.32
C ARG A 11 -0.22 2.72 1.53
N ILE A 12 -0.60 1.49 1.85
CA ILE A 12 -0.09 0.32 1.13
C ILE A 12 -0.51 0.36 -0.34
N LEU A 13 -1.78 0.67 -0.61
CA LEU A 13 -2.27 0.72 -1.99
C LEU A 13 -1.59 1.82 -2.80
N PHE A 14 -1.39 3.01 -2.22
CA PHE A 14 -0.66 4.08 -2.89
C PHE A 14 0.80 3.67 -3.15
N THR A 15 1.41 2.97 -2.19
CA THR A 15 2.77 2.47 -2.35
C THR A 15 2.87 1.52 -3.54
N LEU A 16 1.89 0.63 -3.69
CA LEU A 16 1.88 -0.32 -4.81
C LEU A 16 1.68 0.39 -6.15
N ILE A 17 0.87 1.46 -6.20
CA ILE A 17 0.78 2.28 -7.41
C ILE A 17 2.16 2.81 -7.79
N ARG A 18 2.90 3.29 -6.81
CA ARG A 18 4.20 3.91 -7.04
C ARG A 18 5.28 2.88 -7.42
N LEU A 19 5.28 1.73 -6.78
CA LEU A 19 6.34 0.74 -6.96
C LEU A 19 6.10 -0.22 -8.13
N GLY A 20 4.85 -0.34 -8.60
CA GLY A 20 4.54 -1.17 -9.77
C GLY A 20 4.09 -2.57 -9.41
N SER A 21 4.45 -3.55 -10.26
CA SER A 21 4.02 -4.94 -10.08
C SER A 21 5.11 -5.80 -9.46
N ASP A 22 4.72 -6.95 -8.91
CA ASP A 22 5.63 -7.93 -8.32
C ASP A 22 6.57 -7.31 -7.29
N VAL A 23 6.00 -6.59 -6.32
CA VAL A 23 6.75 -5.84 -5.32
C VAL A 23 6.98 -6.69 -4.08
N HIS A 24 8.24 -6.76 -3.63
CA HIS A 24 8.58 -7.47 -2.38
C HIS A 24 7.97 -6.75 -1.17
N GLY A 25 7.53 -7.52 -0.18
CA GLY A 25 7.04 -6.95 1.07
C GLY A 25 8.04 -6.02 1.74
N VAL A 26 9.33 -6.37 1.67
CA VAL A 26 10.39 -5.52 2.24
C VAL A 26 10.45 -4.16 1.54
N ALA A 27 10.28 -4.14 0.21
CA ALA A 27 10.26 -2.87 -0.54
C ALA A 27 9.07 -2.01 -0.14
N ILE A 28 7.90 -2.64 0.06
CA ILE A 28 6.72 -1.93 0.54
C ILE A 28 6.99 -1.31 1.91
N ARG A 29 7.55 -2.11 2.81
CA ARG A 29 7.88 -1.67 4.16
C ARG A 29 8.85 -0.49 4.15
N ASN A 30 9.93 -0.61 3.37
CA ASN A 30 10.93 0.44 3.28
C ASN A 30 10.32 1.75 2.78
N HIS A 31 9.46 1.67 1.78
CA HIS A 31 8.79 2.85 1.25
C HIS A 31 7.90 3.50 2.30
N LEU A 32 7.13 2.69 3.03
CA LEU A 32 6.26 3.20 4.08
C LEU A 32 7.05 3.88 5.20
N GLU A 33 8.24 3.34 5.52
CA GLU A 33 9.07 3.90 6.58
C GLU A 33 9.82 5.17 6.18
N GLU A 34 9.85 5.51 4.90
CA GLU A 34 10.46 6.76 4.43
C GLU A 34 9.81 7.99 5.04
N SER A 35 8.55 7.89 5.45
CA SER A 35 7.87 9.00 6.13
C SER A 35 8.28 9.15 7.61
N GLY A 36 9.19 8.31 8.09
CA GLY A 36 9.67 8.37 9.46
C GLY A 36 8.90 7.52 10.46
N ARG A 37 7.90 6.80 10.00
CA ARG A 37 7.04 5.98 10.87
C ARG A 37 7.46 4.52 10.77
N ALA A 38 7.74 3.90 11.91
CA ALA A 38 8.11 2.49 11.94
C ALA A 38 6.93 1.59 11.53
N VAL A 39 7.22 0.55 10.77
CA VAL A 39 6.22 -0.41 10.31
C VAL A 39 6.67 -1.81 10.70
N SER A 40 5.90 -2.48 11.56
CA SER A 40 6.24 -3.85 11.93
C SER A 40 5.91 -4.81 10.79
N PRO A 41 6.73 -5.86 10.61
CA PRO A 41 6.41 -6.88 9.59
C PRO A 41 5.05 -7.53 9.81
N GLY A 42 4.69 -7.79 11.06
CA GLY A 42 3.39 -8.41 11.37
C GLY A 42 2.22 -7.55 10.93
N ALA A 43 2.26 -6.25 11.22
CA ALA A 43 1.21 -5.34 10.82
C ALA A 43 1.11 -5.26 9.30
N LEU A 44 2.25 -5.21 8.62
CA LEU A 44 2.28 -5.14 7.16
C LEU A 44 1.65 -6.36 6.52
N TYR A 45 2.10 -7.56 6.91
CA TYR A 45 1.61 -8.78 6.27
C TYR A 45 0.16 -9.08 6.61
N THR A 46 -0.29 -8.69 7.82
CA THR A 46 -1.71 -8.77 8.17
C THR A 46 -2.56 -7.88 7.26
N ALA A 47 -2.11 -6.65 7.03
CA ALA A 47 -2.83 -5.73 6.15
C ALA A 47 -2.82 -6.20 4.70
N LEU A 48 -1.67 -6.69 4.21
CA LEU A 48 -1.57 -7.23 2.85
C LEU A 48 -2.51 -8.44 2.67
N ASP A 49 -2.58 -9.31 3.67
CA ASP A 49 -3.48 -10.47 3.63
C ASP A 49 -4.94 -10.03 3.52
N ARG A 50 -5.33 -9.02 4.29
CA ARG A 50 -6.69 -8.47 4.22
C ARG A 50 -6.99 -7.88 2.85
N LEU A 51 -6.03 -7.15 2.29
CA LEU A 51 -6.20 -6.54 0.96
C LEU A 51 -6.31 -7.61 -0.11
N GLU A 52 -5.56 -8.70 0.02
CA GLU A 52 -5.64 -9.82 -0.91
C GLU A 52 -7.00 -10.50 -0.83
N LYS A 53 -7.49 -10.75 0.38
CA LYS A 53 -8.82 -11.36 0.59
C LYS A 53 -9.94 -10.49 0.04
N ARG A 54 -9.76 -9.18 0.04
CA ARG A 54 -10.73 -8.26 -0.53
C ARG A 54 -10.60 -8.11 -2.05
N GLY A 55 -9.60 -8.77 -2.65
CA GLY A 55 -9.39 -8.74 -4.09
C GLY A 55 -8.67 -7.50 -4.61
N PHE A 56 -8.12 -6.65 -3.72
CA PHE A 56 -7.43 -5.44 -4.14
C PHE A 56 -6.00 -5.67 -4.54
N VAL A 57 -5.36 -6.71 -4.00
CA VAL A 57 -4.01 -7.10 -4.39
C VAL A 57 -3.98 -8.60 -4.63
N THR A 58 -3.00 -9.05 -5.40
CA THR A 58 -2.68 -10.46 -5.55
C THR A 58 -1.23 -10.67 -5.16
N SER A 59 -0.89 -11.91 -4.84
CA SER A 59 0.50 -12.24 -4.51
C SER A 59 0.89 -13.55 -5.14
N ARG A 60 2.20 -13.72 -5.35
CA ARG A 60 2.78 -14.97 -5.80
C ARG A 60 4.14 -15.16 -5.15
N LEU A 61 4.59 -16.39 -5.07
CA LEU A 61 5.93 -16.68 -4.60
C LEU A 61 6.92 -16.47 -5.75
N GLY A 62 7.98 -15.72 -5.48
CA GLY A 62 9.06 -15.53 -6.42
C GLY A 62 10.01 -16.72 -6.45
N GLU A 63 11.08 -16.60 -7.22
CA GLU A 63 12.09 -17.64 -7.31
C GLU A 63 12.86 -17.76 -6.00
N PRO A 64 13.31 -18.96 -5.62
CA PRO A 64 14.20 -19.12 -4.46
C PRO A 64 15.51 -18.37 -4.70
N THR A 65 16.03 -17.73 -3.63
CA THR A 65 17.32 -17.05 -3.71
C THR A 65 18.34 -17.77 -2.83
N PRO A 66 19.58 -17.96 -3.31
CA PRO A 66 20.60 -18.69 -2.53
C PRO A 66 20.96 -18.02 -1.20
N ASP A 67 20.93 -16.70 -1.15
CA ASP A 67 21.39 -15.91 -0.01
C ASP A 67 20.43 -15.97 1.19
N ARG A 68 19.29 -16.63 1.08
CA ARG A 68 18.34 -16.75 2.18
C ARG A 68 17.94 -18.19 2.47
N GLY A 69 18.86 -19.11 2.26
CA GLY A 69 18.59 -20.52 2.49
C GLY A 69 17.51 -21.10 1.59
N GLY A 70 17.37 -20.54 0.40
CA GLY A 70 16.38 -21.02 -0.57
C GLY A 70 14.95 -20.58 -0.33
N LYS A 71 14.70 -19.70 0.62
CA LYS A 71 13.35 -19.20 0.90
C LYS A 71 12.88 -18.29 -0.22
N ARG A 72 11.63 -18.54 -0.66
CA ARG A 72 11.01 -17.73 -1.71
C ARG A 72 10.35 -16.51 -1.09
N LYS A 73 10.46 -15.37 -1.76
CA LYS A 73 9.80 -14.14 -1.34
C LYS A 73 8.43 -14.04 -1.98
N ARG A 74 7.48 -13.51 -1.22
CA ARG A 74 6.15 -13.22 -1.76
C ARG A 74 6.18 -11.86 -2.45
N LEU A 75 5.62 -11.82 -3.66
CA LEU A 75 5.56 -10.61 -4.49
C LEU A 75 4.12 -10.17 -4.61
N TYR A 76 3.89 -8.89 -4.50
CA TYR A 76 2.54 -8.31 -4.46
C TYR A 76 2.30 -7.41 -5.66
N THR A 77 1.09 -7.50 -6.22
CA THR A 77 0.67 -6.69 -7.37
C THR A 77 -0.73 -6.16 -7.10
N LEU A 78 -0.93 -4.87 -7.37
CA LEU A 78 -2.22 -4.23 -7.24
C LEU A 78 -3.15 -4.73 -8.35
N GLN A 79 -4.37 -5.11 -7.97
CA GLN A 79 -5.39 -5.57 -8.93
C GLN A 79 -6.19 -4.38 -9.49
N PRO A 80 -6.88 -4.54 -10.62
CA PRO A 80 -7.70 -3.46 -11.16
C PRO A 80 -8.73 -2.91 -10.18
N SER A 81 -9.33 -3.77 -9.35
CA SER A 81 -10.25 -3.32 -8.29
C SER A 81 -9.54 -2.45 -7.26
N GLY A 82 -8.28 -2.77 -6.93
CA GLY A 82 -7.47 -1.96 -6.04
C GLY A 82 -7.11 -0.62 -6.66
N GLU A 83 -6.78 -0.62 -7.94
CA GLU A 83 -6.50 0.62 -8.68
C GLU A 83 -7.71 1.54 -8.66
N ARG A 84 -8.90 0.99 -8.91
CA ARG A 84 -10.14 1.78 -8.87
C ARG A 84 -10.44 2.32 -7.47
N ALA A 85 -10.16 1.52 -6.44
CA ALA A 85 -10.36 1.97 -5.06
C ALA A 85 -9.45 3.16 -4.72
N VAL A 86 -8.18 3.08 -5.14
CA VAL A 86 -7.23 4.17 -4.94
C VAL A 86 -7.64 5.41 -5.71
N ALA A 87 -8.08 5.24 -6.95
CA ALA A 87 -8.50 6.36 -7.79
C ALA A 87 -9.71 7.08 -7.18
N ARG A 88 -10.68 6.32 -6.68
CA ARG A 88 -11.85 6.90 -6.02
C ARG A 88 -11.48 7.63 -4.74
N LEU A 89 -10.56 7.05 -3.96
CA LEU A 89 -10.09 7.69 -2.74
C LEU A 89 -9.40 9.01 -3.06
N TYR A 90 -8.51 8.99 -4.03
CA TYR A 90 -7.81 10.21 -4.46
C TYR A 90 -8.80 11.29 -4.89
N GLU A 91 -9.78 10.94 -5.73
CA GLU A 91 -10.75 11.91 -6.22
C GLU A 91 -11.61 12.46 -5.08
N SER A 92 -11.99 11.62 -4.14
CA SER A 92 -12.76 12.04 -2.97
C SER A 92 -11.96 13.04 -2.13
N LEU A 93 -10.70 12.74 -1.86
CA LEU A 93 -9.83 13.62 -1.08
C LEU A 93 -9.58 14.92 -1.82
N ARG A 94 -9.34 14.86 -3.12
CA ARG A 94 -9.11 16.03 -3.95
C ARG A 94 -10.34 16.97 -3.90
N SER A 95 -11.52 16.40 -4.03
CA SER A 95 -12.76 17.17 -4.00
C SER A 95 -12.97 17.84 -2.64
N MET A 96 -12.75 17.08 -1.57
CA MET A 96 -12.92 17.58 -0.20
C MET A 96 -11.92 18.67 0.17
N THR A 97 -10.71 18.60 -0.39
CA THR A 97 -9.63 19.49 -0.01
C THR A 97 -9.39 20.61 -1.02
N GLN A 98 -10.19 20.70 -2.05
CA GLN A 98 -10.04 21.70 -3.09
C GLN A 98 -10.06 23.11 -2.49
N GLY A 99 -9.02 23.88 -2.81
CA GLY A 99 -8.87 25.23 -2.30
C GLY A 99 -8.26 25.34 -0.90
N LEU A 100 -8.03 24.21 -0.23
CA LEU A 100 -7.56 24.21 1.16
C LEU A 100 -6.05 23.99 1.31
N GLY A 101 -5.34 23.74 0.23
CA GLY A 101 -3.93 23.32 0.29
C GLY A 101 -3.04 24.26 1.09
N THR A 102 -3.10 25.56 0.83
CA THR A 102 -2.28 26.55 1.52
C THR A 102 -2.60 26.59 3.02
N ARG A 103 -3.90 26.57 3.32
CA ARG A 103 -4.36 26.64 4.70
C ARG A 103 -3.93 25.41 5.49
N LEU A 104 -4.09 24.24 4.88
CA LEU A 104 -3.72 22.98 5.52
C LEU A 104 -2.22 22.89 5.77
N ARG A 105 -1.40 23.35 4.81
CA ARG A 105 0.05 23.36 4.99
C ARG A 105 0.48 24.24 6.14
N LYS A 106 -0.20 25.38 6.36
CA LYS A 106 0.08 26.27 7.48
C LYS A 106 -0.23 25.62 8.81
N LEU A 107 -1.24 24.73 8.83
CA LEU A 107 -1.62 24.04 10.07
C LEU A 107 -0.60 22.97 10.48
N GLU A 108 0.17 22.45 9.53
CA GLU A 108 1.23 21.47 9.81
C GLU A 108 2.41 22.09 10.54
N GLY A 109 2.71 23.32 10.23
CA GLY A 109 3.89 23.98 10.71
C GLY A 109 3.67 24.74 11.96
#